data_d87e4ab0f369b6211d725de27db0a7e4
#
_entry.id   d87e4ab0f369b6211d725de27db0a7e4
#
_cell.length_a   1.000
_cell.length_b   1.000
_cell.length_c   1.000
_cell.angle_alpha   90.00
_cell.angle_beta   90.00
_cell.angle_gamma   90.00
#
_symmetry.space_group_name_H-M   'P 1'
#
loop_
_entity.id
_entity.type
_entity.pdbx_description
1 polymer ?
#
loop_
_entity_poly.entity_id
_entity_poly.type
_entity_poly.pdbx_seq_one_letter_code
_entity_poly.pdbx_strand_id
1 'polypeptide(L)'
;MAKYSKEDIFNELKSILVDEFELPSDKVTLEATLFEDLELDSIDAVDIAVRLQKFTNKKISPEDFKQIRTIDDVINAVYELLNE
;
A
#
# COMPACT_ATOMS: atom_id res chain seq x y z
N MET A 1 11.94 -17.35 -8.58
CA MET A 1 12.45 -15.97 -8.74
C MET A 1 11.46 -14.98 -8.16
N ALA A 2 11.92 -14.14 -7.24
CA ALA A 2 11.05 -13.14 -6.65
C ALA A 2 10.67 -12.11 -7.72
N LYS A 3 9.40 -11.84 -7.85
CA LYS A 3 8.91 -10.88 -8.83
C LYS A 3 9.10 -9.46 -8.35
N TYR A 4 8.90 -9.23 -7.07
CA TYR A 4 9.02 -7.91 -6.46
C TYR A 4 9.62 -8.05 -5.09
N SER A 5 10.53 -7.14 -4.77
CA SER A 5 11.06 -7.04 -3.40
C SER A 5 10.16 -6.13 -2.58
N LYS A 6 10.38 -6.10 -1.29
CA LYS A 6 9.62 -5.18 -0.43
C LYS A 6 9.90 -3.72 -0.82
N GLU A 7 11.12 -3.45 -1.25
CA GLU A 7 11.47 -2.11 -1.71
C GLU A 7 10.68 -1.71 -2.96
N ASP A 8 10.51 -2.64 -3.90
CA ASP A 8 9.71 -2.39 -5.09
C ASP A 8 8.28 -2.06 -4.73
N ILE A 9 7.72 -2.81 -3.78
CA ILE A 9 6.35 -2.59 -3.32
C ILE A 9 6.24 -1.24 -2.64
N PHE A 10 7.21 -0.91 -1.81
CA PHE A 10 7.22 0.38 -1.12
C PHE A 10 7.28 1.53 -2.13
N ASN A 11 8.13 1.43 -3.13
CA ASN A 11 8.27 2.48 -4.14
C ASN A 11 6.98 2.67 -4.93
N GLU A 12 6.31 1.58 -5.27
CA GLU A 12 5.05 1.66 -5.98
C GLU A 12 3.96 2.30 -5.11
N LEU A 13 3.86 1.86 -3.85
CA LEU A 13 2.88 2.41 -2.92
C LEU A 13 3.14 3.89 -2.69
N LYS A 14 4.38 4.27 -2.51
CA LYS A 14 4.75 5.66 -2.32
C LYS A 14 4.38 6.51 -3.52
N SER A 15 4.64 5.98 -4.72
CA SER A 15 4.29 6.66 -5.95
C SER A 15 2.78 6.90 -6.04
N ILE A 16 1.99 5.90 -5.68
CA ILE A 16 0.54 6.02 -5.67
C ILE A 16 0.10 7.12 -4.71
N LEU A 17 0.64 7.10 -3.50
CA LEU A 17 0.24 8.07 -2.48
C LEU A 17 0.66 9.49 -2.83
N VAL A 18 1.84 9.65 -3.39
CA VAL A 18 2.34 10.97 -3.76
C VAL A 18 1.62 11.51 -5.01
N ASP A 19 1.49 10.68 -6.03
CA ASP A 19 0.93 11.12 -7.31
C ASP A 19 -0.59 11.22 -7.31
N GLU A 20 -1.26 10.25 -6.71
CA GLU A 20 -2.72 10.19 -6.77
C GLU A 20 -3.40 10.89 -5.60
N PHE A 21 -2.81 10.83 -4.43
CA PHE A 21 -3.39 11.43 -3.23
C PHE A 21 -2.66 12.71 -2.81
N GLU A 22 -1.67 13.11 -3.57
CA GLU A 22 -0.92 14.35 -3.36
C GLU A 22 -0.33 14.47 -1.96
N LEU A 23 0.08 13.34 -1.41
CA LEU A 23 0.72 13.32 -0.10
C LEU A 23 2.20 13.69 -0.22
N PRO A 24 2.74 14.41 0.77
CA PRO A 24 4.17 14.70 0.78
C PRO A 24 4.98 13.41 0.89
N SER A 25 6.01 13.27 0.07
CA SER A 25 6.83 12.07 0.09
C SER A 25 7.47 11.82 1.46
N ASP A 26 7.73 12.89 2.20
CA ASP A 26 8.33 12.81 3.53
C ASP A 26 7.43 12.09 4.53
N LYS A 27 6.12 12.11 4.31
CA LYS A 27 5.17 11.45 5.20
C LYS A 27 4.99 9.97 4.90
N VAL A 28 5.43 9.53 3.73
CA VAL A 28 5.27 8.13 3.33
C VAL A 28 6.48 7.35 3.81
N THR A 29 6.41 6.89 5.05
CA THR A 29 7.45 6.10 5.68
C THR A 29 6.85 4.77 6.11
N LEU A 30 7.72 3.80 6.42
CA LEU A 30 7.25 2.48 6.85
C LEU A 30 6.40 2.56 8.12
N GLU A 31 6.70 3.50 8.98
CA GLU A 31 6.01 3.64 10.26
C GLU A 31 4.74 4.49 10.18
N ALA A 32 4.52 5.15 9.06
CA ALA A 32 3.34 6.01 8.91
C ALA A 32 2.06 5.18 8.96
N THR A 33 1.09 5.66 9.74
CA THR A 33 -0.21 5.02 9.80
C THR A 33 -1.09 5.58 8.68
N LEU A 34 -1.86 4.69 8.06
CA LEU A 34 -2.67 5.07 6.89
C LEU A 34 -3.78 6.05 7.24
N PHE A 35 -4.50 5.77 8.32
CA PHE A 35 -5.69 6.55 8.66
C PHE A 35 -5.40 7.75 9.53
N GLU A 36 -4.32 7.71 10.31
CA GLU A 36 -3.97 8.80 11.20
C GLU A 36 -2.92 9.73 10.61
N ASP A 37 -1.75 9.20 10.29
CA ASP A 37 -0.66 10.03 9.78
C ASP A 37 -0.90 10.53 8.37
N LEU A 38 -1.45 9.67 7.51
CA LEU A 38 -1.71 10.00 6.12
C LEU A 38 -3.14 10.52 5.90
N GLU A 39 -3.95 10.47 6.94
CA GLU A 39 -5.32 10.98 6.92
C GLU A 39 -6.19 10.36 5.81
N LEU A 40 -5.93 9.10 5.50
CA LEU A 40 -6.72 8.38 4.51
C LEU A 40 -8.01 7.87 5.14
N ASP A 41 -9.03 7.68 4.32
CA ASP A 41 -10.29 7.10 4.79
C ASP A 41 -10.57 5.77 4.09
N SER A 42 -11.75 5.19 4.37
CA SER A 42 -12.11 3.89 3.82
C SER A 42 -12.15 3.89 2.30
N ILE A 43 -12.58 4.99 1.72
CA ILE A 43 -12.68 5.11 0.26
C ILE A 43 -11.28 5.14 -0.34
N ASP A 44 -10.37 5.87 0.29
CA ASP A 44 -8.98 5.93 -0.16
C ASP A 44 -8.33 4.55 -0.06
N ALA A 45 -8.62 3.82 1.02
CA ALA A 45 -8.07 2.48 1.19
C ALA A 45 -8.51 1.54 0.07
N VAL A 46 -9.77 1.62 -0.33
CA VAL A 46 -10.29 0.82 -1.44
C VAL A 46 -9.57 1.18 -2.74
N ASP A 47 -9.38 2.46 -2.99
CA ASP A 47 -8.71 2.93 -4.20
C ASP A 47 -7.25 2.43 -4.24
N ILE A 48 -6.56 2.53 -3.11
CA ILE A 48 -5.18 2.04 -3.02
C ILE A 48 -5.14 0.54 -3.26
N ALA A 49 -6.07 -0.21 -2.67
CA ALA A 49 -6.13 -1.66 -2.86
C ALA A 49 -6.31 -2.01 -4.33
N VAL A 50 -7.19 -1.30 -5.03
CA VAL A 50 -7.43 -1.54 -6.46
C VAL A 50 -6.16 -1.26 -7.27
N ARG A 51 -5.45 -0.20 -6.96
CA ARG A 51 -4.22 0.16 -7.67
C ARG A 51 -3.12 -0.86 -7.42
N LEU A 52 -2.99 -1.33 -6.18
CA LEU A 52 -2.02 -2.37 -5.85
C LEU A 52 -2.39 -3.69 -6.52
N GLN A 53 -3.68 -3.97 -6.65
CA GLN A 53 -4.15 -5.15 -7.33
C GLN A 53 -3.71 -5.14 -8.80
N LYS A 54 -3.79 -3.99 -9.45
CA LYS A 54 -3.32 -3.85 -10.82
C LYS A 54 -1.82 -4.02 -10.94
N PHE A 55 -1.10 -3.50 -9.97
CA PHE A 55 0.37 -3.60 -9.95
C PHE A 55 0.83 -5.04 -9.76
N THR A 56 0.19 -5.74 -8.82
CA THR A 56 0.61 -7.09 -8.45
C THR A 56 -0.05 -8.17 -9.29
N ASN A 57 -1.14 -7.82 -9.95
CA ASN A 57 -2.00 -8.79 -10.67
C ASN A 57 -2.53 -9.86 -9.73
N LYS A 58 -2.70 -9.51 -8.45
CA LYS A 58 -3.26 -10.38 -7.43
C LYS A 58 -4.46 -9.69 -6.81
N LYS A 59 -5.46 -10.46 -6.44
CA LYS A 59 -6.66 -9.90 -5.84
C LYS A 59 -6.38 -9.48 -4.40
N ILE A 60 -6.67 -8.23 -4.09
CA ILE A 60 -6.49 -7.68 -2.75
C ILE A 60 -7.85 -7.25 -2.22
N SER A 61 -8.24 -7.84 -1.10
CA SER A 61 -9.54 -7.52 -0.50
C SER A 61 -9.47 -6.19 0.26
N PRO A 62 -10.42 -5.28 0.02
CA PRO A 62 -10.47 -4.05 0.81
C PRO A 62 -10.62 -4.30 2.31
N GLU A 63 -11.26 -5.40 2.69
CA GLU A 63 -11.42 -5.74 4.10
C GLU A 63 -10.09 -6.08 4.75
N ASP A 64 -9.25 -6.81 4.04
CA ASP A 64 -7.90 -7.11 4.51
C ASP A 64 -7.10 -5.83 4.66
N PHE A 65 -7.29 -4.90 3.73
CA PHE A 65 -6.60 -3.62 3.74
C PHE A 65 -7.00 -2.78 4.96
N LYS A 66 -8.25 -2.87 5.38
CA LYS A 66 -8.73 -2.11 6.52
C LYS A 66 -8.09 -2.54 7.85
N GLN A 67 -7.58 -3.76 7.91
CA GLN A 67 -6.90 -4.26 9.10
C GLN A 67 -5.44 -3.82 9.16
N ILE A 68 -4.96 -3.26 8.08
CA ILE A 68 -3.58 -2.78 7.99
C ILE A 68 -3.51 -1.40 8.64
N ARG A 69 -2.48 -1.16 9.41
CA ARG A 69 -2.31 0.12 10.12
C ARG A 69 -1.23 0.99 9.51
N THR A 70 -0.09 0.41 9.19
CA THR A 70 1.06 1.16 8.71
C THR A 70 1.41 0.80 7.28
N ILE A 71 2.25 1.63 6.68
CA ILE A 71 2.79 1.35 5.35
C ILE A 71 3.53 0.02 5.35
N ASP A 72 4.31 -0.25 6.41
CA ASP A 72 5.04 -1.51 6.53
C ASP A 72 4.10 -2.71 6.50
N ASP A 73 2.95 -2.59 7.17
CA ASP A 73 1.95 -3.65 7.17
C ASP A 73 1.42 -3.92 5.75
N VAL A 74 1.20 -2.85 4.98
CA VAL A 74 0.75 -2.98 3.60
C VAL A 74 1.79 -3.73 2.77
N ILE A 75 3.04 -3.33 2.92
CA ILE A 75 4.14 -3.93 2.16
C ILE A 75 4.26 -5.41 2.48
N ASN A 76 4.19 -5.76 3.76
CA ASN A 76 4.28 -7.15 4.16
C ASN A 76 3.12 -7.99 3.61
N ALA A 77 1.91 -7.46 3.65
CA ALA A 77 0.74 -8.16 3.14
C ALA A 77 0.85 -8.40 1.63
N VAL A 78 1.27 -7.38 0.89
CA VAL A 78 1.45 -7.50 -0.56
C VAL A 78 2.58 -8.47 -0.88
N TYR A 79 3.66 -8.38 -0.13
CA TYR A 79 4.81 -9.25 -0.34
C TYR A 79 4.43 -10.72 -0.17
N GLU A 80 3.63 -11.02 0.84
CA GLU A 80 3.16 -12.39 1.07
C GLU A 80 2.29 -12.88 -0.09
N LEU A 81 1.43 -12.02 -0.62
CA LEU A 81 0.60 -12.37 -1.77
C LEU A 81 1.45 -12.72 -2.98
N LEU A 82 2.50 -11.96 -3.21
CA LEU A 82 3.36 -12.17 -4.37
C LEU A 82 4.21 -13.43 -4.26
N ASN A 83 4.42 -13.91 -3.05
CA ASN A 83 5.27 -15.07 -2.79
C ASN A 83 4.47 -16.32 -2.38
N GLU A 84 3.18 -16.31 -2.58
CA GLU A 84 2.36 -17.51 -2.36
C GLU A 84 2.66 -18.60 -3.36
#